data_58fe85f4a09a0b6ef01d047814e4a2b7
#
_entry.id   58fe85f4a09a0b6ef01d047814e4a2b7
#
_cell.length_a   1.000
_cell.length_b   1.000
_cell.length_c   1.000
_cell.angle_alpha   90.00
_cell.angle_beta   90.00
_cell.angle_gamma   90.00
#
_symmetry.space_group_name_H-M   'P 1'
#
loop_
_entity.id
_entity.type
_entity.pdbx_description
1 polymer ?
#
loop_
_entity_poly.entity_id
_entity_poly.type
_entity_poly.pdbx_seq_one_letter_code
_entity_poly.pdbx_strand_id
1 'polypeptide(L)'
;MKTNYLVHEEMYVQARQAGWEGWGGNERMSKPILVERFLAMEGCPIRGRLLELGCGEGHHCRAFYLHGFEVTGVDISETAIAWAREKAQLADIAGEYVVADLTAASLELTERYDVVIDGNCLHCIIGNDRTTFLNHVYRLLSENGVFFVSSLCSKDGNSHHTYKDGYTYRCISSKENLVSELEEAGFEVRNVEVYERNASNHITVYAVKA
;
A
#
# COMPACT_ATOMS: atom_id res chain seq x y z
N MET A 1 -14.52 -0.85 16.50
CA MET A 1 -14.18 0.57 16.21
C MET A 1 -15.05 1.02 15.04
N LYS A 2 -15.40 2.30 14.96
CA LYS A 2 -16.19 2.84 13.85
C LYS A 2 -15.22 3.33 12.78
N THR A 3 -15.30 2.79 11.55
CA THR A 3 -14.43 3.12 10.42
C THR A 3 -15.23 3.70 9.27
N ASN A 4 -14.58 4.48 8.40
CA ASN A 4 -15.12 4.95 7.13
C ASN A 4 -13.97 5.01 6.10
N TYR A 5 -13.80 3.94 5.34
CA TYR A 5 -12.73 3.87 4.33
C TYR A 5 -13.03 4.75 3.10
N LEU A 6 -14.31 5.04 2.84
CA LEU A 6 -14.71 5.92 1.73
C LEU A 6 -14.33 7.40 1.93
N VAL A 7 -13.82 7.78 3.12
CA VAL A 7 -13.23 9.10 3.31
C VAL A 7 -12.10 9.37 2.30
N HIS A 8 -11.42 8.33 1.81
CA HIS A 8 -10.38 8.47 0.81
C HIS A 8 -10.95 8.86 -0.56
N GLU A 9 -12.15 8.40 -0.94
CA GLU A 9 -12.84 8.86 -2.15
C GLU A 9 -13.05 10.38 -2.13
N GLU A 10 -13.60 10.91 -1.04
CA GLU A 10 -13.83 12.35 -0.88
C GLU A 10 -12.51 13.14 -0.99
N MET A 11 -11.43 12.62 -0.41
CA MET A 11 -10.11 13.27 -0.44
C MET A 11 -9.51 13.26 -1.86
N TYR A 12 -9.69 12.19 -2.65
CA TYR A 12 -9.25 12.15 -4.05
C TYR A 12 -10.05 13.11 -4.93
N VAL A 13 -11.36 13.21 -4.74
CA VAL A 13 -12.21 14.20 -5.42
C VAL A 13 -11.71 15.62 -5.15
N GLN A 14 -11.45 15.94 -3.87
CA GLN A 14 -10.94 17.27 -3.47
C GLN A 14 -9.55 17.55 -4.06
N ALA A 15 -8.64 16.57 -4.04
CA ALA A 15 -7.30 16.71 -4.61
C ALA A 15 -7.33 17.00 -6.12
N ARG A 16 -8.17 16.30 -6.88
CA ARG A 16 -8.36 16.57 -8.32
C ARG A 16 -8.95 17.96 -8.57
N GLN A 17 -9.97 18.35 -7.80
CA GLN A 17 -10.57 19.69 -7.91
C GLN A 17 -9.58 20.81 -7.60
N ALA A 18 -8.66 20.57 -6.67
CA ALA A 18 -7.59 21.50 -6.31
C ALA A 18 -6.43 21.52 -7.32
N GLY A 19 -6.48 20.71 -8.39
CA GLY A 19 -5.42 20.65 -9.41
C GLY A 19 -4.12 19.98 -8.93
N TRP A 20 -4.20 19.08 -7.93
CA TRP A 20 -3.02 18.36 -7.48
C TRP A 20 -2.54 17.35 -8.52
N GLU A 21 -1.22 17.09 -8.53
CA GLU A 21 -0.62 16.08 -9.41
C GLU A 21 -0.82 14.65 -8.89
N GLY A 22 -1.19 14.48 -7.64
CA GLY A 22 -1.44 13.18 -7.00
C GLY A 22 -1.67 13.32 -5.51
N TRP A 23 -1.84 12.20 -4.85
CA TRP A 23 -2.01 12.16 -3.40
C TRP A 23 -0.80 12.76 -2.67
N GLY A 24 -1.03 13.80 -1.88
CA GLY A 24 0.01 14.51 -1.12
C GLY A 24 0.69 15.63 -1.90
N GLY A 25 0.20 15.96 -3.09
CA GLY A 25 0.67 17.11 -3.90
C GLY A 25 1.95 16.83 -4.67
N ASN A 26 2.42 17.87 -5.37
CA ASN A 26 3.50 17.76 -6.35
C ASN A 26 4.85 17.35 -5.77
N GLU A 27 5.18 17.77 -4.54
CA GLU A 27 6.45 17.43 -3.90
C GLU A 27 6.60 15.90 -3.67
N ARG A 28 5.49 15.22 -3.33
CA ARG A 28 5.49 13.78 -3.12
C ARG A 28 5.70 13.03 -4.41
N MET A 29 5.19 13.55 -5.53
CA MET A 29 5.26 12.91 -6.84
C MET A 29 6.66 12.94 -7.46
N SER A 30 7.54 13.84 -7.02
CA SER A 30 8.86 14.04 -7.61
C SER A 30 9.89 12.96 -7.23
N LYS A 31 9.62 12.13 -6.20
CA LYS A 31 10.57 11.12 -5.69
C LYS A 31 9.88 9.79 -5.38
N PRO A 32 10.12 8.74 -6.17
CA PRO A 32 9.55 7.40 -5.94
C PRO A 32 10.34 6.65 -4.83
N ILE A 33 10.46 7.25 -3.64
CA ILE A 33 11.28 6.74 -2.52
C ILE A 33 10.94 5.28 -2.17
N LEU A 34 9.66 4.89 -2.27
CA LEU A 34 9.23 3.51 -2.00
C LEU A 34 9.86 2.55 -3.01
N VAL A 35 9.84 2.91 -4.29
CA VAL A 35 10.40 2.11 -5.38
C VAL A 35 11.92 1.97 -5.21
N GLU A 36 12.61 3.09 -4.93
CA GLU A 36 14.06 3.09 -4.66
C GLU A 36 14.42 2.17 -3.50
N ARG A 37 13.66 2.23 -2.40
CA ARG A 37 13.86 1.36 -1.22
C ARG A 37 13.64 -0.10 -1.54
N PHE A 38 12.57 -0.42 -2.27
CA PHE A 38 12.30 -1.78 -2.69
C PHE A 38 13.43 -2.34 -3.55
N LEU A 39 13.85 -1.62 -4.59
CA LEU A 39 14.89 -2.06 -5.53
C LEU A 39 16.29 -2.14 -4.91
N ALA A 40 16.54 -1.41 -3.82
CA ALA A 40 17.82 -1.46 -3.09
C ALA A 40 17.93 -2.67 -2.15
N MET A 41 16.86 -3.41 -1.89
CA MET A 41 16.89 -4.56 -1.00
C MET A 41 17.52 -5.78 -1.67
N GLU A 42 18.42 -6.45 -0.94
CA GLU A 42 19.04 -7.69 -1.41
C GLU A 42 17.99 -8.81 -1.55
N GLY A 43 18.03 -9.52 -2.67
CA GLY A 43 17.10 -10.61 -2.95
C GLY A 43 15.72 -10.18 -3.46
N CYS A 44 15.48 -8.89 -3.68
CA CYS A 44 14.24 -8.42 -4.29
C CYS A 44 14.09 -8.89 -5.73
N PRO A 45 12.90 -9.32 -6.14
CA PRO A 45 12.57 -9.51 -7.55
C PRO A 45 12.81 -8.20 -8.33
N ILE A 46 13.44 -8.32 -9.49
CA ILE A 46 13.71 -7.20 -10.41
C ILE A 46 12.71 -7.10 -11.55
N ARG A 47 11.78 -8.04 -11.64
CA ARG A 47 10.69 -8.15 -12.61
C ARG A 47 9.67 -9.17 -12.12
N GLY A 48 8.53 -9.25 -12.75
CA GLY A 48 7.43 -10.16 -12.43
C GLY A 48 6.12 -9.40 -12.31
N ARG A 49 5.10 -10.08 -11.81
CA ARG A 49 3.76 -9.51 -11.60
C ARG A 49 3.71 -8.83 -10.24
N LEU A 50 3.37 -7.55 -10.24
CA LEU A 50 3.33 -6.72 -9.04
C LEU A 50 1.91 -6.19 -8.80
N LEU A 51 1.43 -6.34 -7.56
CA LEU A 51 0.19 -5.74 -7.08
C LEU A 51 0.51 -4.62 -6.07
N GLU A 52 0.02 -3.40 -6.32
CA GLU A 52 0.03 -2.32 -5.34
C GLU A 52 -1.32 -2.18 -4.64
N LEU A 53 -1.32 -2.25 -3.31
CA LEU A 53 -2.48 -2.09 -2.43
C LEU A 53 -2.65 -0.62 -2.05
N GLY A 54 -3.85 -0.07 -2.27
CA GLY A 54 -4.10 1.36 -2.08
C GLY A 54 -3.28 2.21 -3.05
N CYS A 55 -3.31 1.86 -4.34
CA CYS A 55 -2.43 2.43 -5.36
C CYS A 55 -2.70 3.91 -5.65
N GLY A 56 -3.83 4.45 -5.20
CA GLY A 56 -4.22 5.82 -5.48
C GLY A 56 -4.28 6.11 -6.98
N GLU A 57 -3.66 7.20 -7.41
CA GLU A 57 -3.54 7.57 -8.83
C GLU A 57 -2.41 6.81 -9.57
N GLY A 58 -1.92 5.70 -9.01
CA GLY A 58 -1.00 4.77 -9.67
C GLY A 58 0.44 5.25 -9.83
N HIS A 59 0.91 6.15 -8.96
CA HIS A 59 2.27 6.69 -9.03
C HIS A 59 3.35 5.61 -8.95
N HIS A 60 3.29 4.75 -7.95
CA HIS A 60 4.27 3.67 -7.78
C HIS A 60 4.10 2.59 -8.85
N CYS A 61 2.85 2.23 -9.22
CA CYS A 61 2.60 1.30 -10.34
C CYS A 61 3.32 1.75 -11.61
N ARG A 62 3.18 3.03 -11.99
CA ARG A 62 3.87 3.56 -13.17
C ARG A 62 5.39 3.50 -13.03
N ALA A 63 5.92 3.81 -11.84
CA ALA A 63 7.35 3.73 -11.60
C ALA A 63 7.85 2.28 -11.66
N PHE A 64 7.16 1.31 -11.06
CA PHE A 64 7.51 -0.12 -11.17
C PHE A 64 7.42 -0.67 -12.60
N TYR A 65 6.44 -0.23 -13.37
CA TYR A 65 6.35 -0.59 -14.79
C TYR A 65 7.61 -0.18 -15.57
N LEU A 66 8.13 1.02 -15.34
CA LEU A 66 9.37 1.49 -15.94
C LEU A 66 10.61 0.70 -15.52
N HIS A 67 10.53 -0.03 -14.40
CA HIS A 67 11.54 -0.99 -13.94
C HIS A 67 11.30 -2.43 -14.44
N GLY A 68 10.30 -2.67 -15.30
CA GLY A 68 10.07 -3.96 -15.96
C GLY A 68 9.10 -4.90 -15.24
N PHE A 69 8.29 -4.40 -14.31
CA PHE A 69 7.20 -5.17 -13.70
C PHE A 69 5.91 -5.09 -14.52
N GLU A 70 5.13 -6.16 -14.50
CA GLU A 70 3.72 -6.14 -14.89
C GLU A 70 2.90 -5.68 -13.71
N VAL A 71 2.22 -4.55 -13.80
CA VAL A 71 1.63 -3.88 -12.64
C VAL A 71 0.11 -3.95 -12.62
N THR A 72 -0.42 -4.28 -11.45
CA THR A 72 -1.82 -4.14 -11.10
C THR A 72 -1.91 -3.22 -9.88
N GLY A 73 -2.78 -2.21 -9.93
CA GLY A 73 -3.07 -1.34 -8.80
C GLY A 73 -4.50 -1.52 -8.32
N VAL A 74 -4.71 -1.58 -7.02
CA VAL A 74 -6.04 -1.65 -6.41
C VAL A 74 -6.24 -0.52 -5.42
N ASP A 75 -7.42 0.12 -5.46
CA ASP A 75 -7.84 1.13 -4.50
C ASP A 75 -9.36 1.06 -4.30
N ILE A 76 -9.86 1.49 -3.14
CA ILE A 76 -11.30 1.57 -2.86
C ILE A 76 -11.94 2.77 -3.55
N SER A 77 -11.14 3.79 -3.91
CA SER A 77 -11.60 5.04 -4.51
C SER A 77 -11.77 4.89 -6.02
N GLU A 78 -12.99 5.06 -6.51
CA GLU A 78 -13.29 5.12 -7.95
C GLU A 78 -12.56 6.29 -8.63
N THR A 79 -12.52 7.44 -7.96
CA THR A 79 -11.80 8.63 -8.44
C THR A 79 -10.32 8.39 -8.58
N ALA A 80 -9.69 7.71 -7.60
CA ALA A 80 -8.27 7.36 -7.66
C ALA A 80 -7.98 6.43 -8.84
N ILE A 81 -8.77 5.37 -9.01
CA ILE A 81 -8.60 4.41 -10.11
C ILE A 81 -8.84 5.04 -11.48
N ALA A 82 -9.87 5.87 -11.62
CA ALA A 82 -10.08 6.62 -12.86
C ALA A 82 -8.87 7.52 -13.19
N TRP A 83 -8.33 8.18 -12.19
CA TRP A 83 -7.13 9.02 -12.33
C TRP A 83 -5.87 8.21 -12.65
N ALA A 84 -5.69 7.02 -12.04
CA ALA A 84 -4.60 6.13 -12.34
C ALA A 84 -4.61 5.67 -13.81
N ARG A 85 -5.79 5.28 -14.32
CA ARG A 85 -5.98 4.88 -15.73
C ARG A 85 -5.67 6.02 -16.69
N GLU A 86 -6.18 7.23 -16.41
CA GLU A 86 -5.90 8.42 -17.20
C GLU A 86 -4.40 8.71 -17.29
N LYS A 87 -3.70 8.69 -16.15
CA LYS A 87 -2.25 8.95 -16.11
C LYS A 87 -1.41 7.86 -16.77
N ALA A 88 -1.81 6.60 -16.63
CA ALA A 88 -1.14 5.49 -17.31
C ALA A 88 -1.29 5.61 -18.83
N GLN A 89 -2.49 5.94 -19.30
CA GLN A 89 -2.74 6.18 -20.73
C GLN A 89 -1.93 7.35 -21.27
N LEU A 90 -1.87 8.48 -20.56
CA LEU A 90 -1.09 9.66 -20.98
C LEU A 90 0.43 9.39 -21.03
N ALA A 91 0.91 8.45 -20.22
CA ALA A 91 2.31 8.07 -20.16
C ALA A 91 2.66 6.87 -21.06
N ASP A 92 1.70 6.32 -21.80
CA ASP A 92 1.84 5.08 -22.60
C ASP A 92 2.36 3.90 -21.76
N ILE A 93 1.82 3.76 -20.56
CA ILE A 93 2.16 2.72 -19.59
C ILE A 93 1.03 1.70 -19.53
N ALA A 94 1.36 0.42 -19.80
CA ALA A 94 0.43 -0.67 -19.60
C ALA A 94 0.34 -1.00 -18.09
N GLY A 95 -0.88 -1.09 -17.55
CA GLY A 95 -1.15 -1.46 -16.18
C GLY A 95 -2.63 -1.70 -15.97
N GLU A 96 -2.95 -2.60 -15.07
CA GLU A 96 -4.33 -2.87 -14.67
C GLU A 96 -4.65 -2.08 -13.40
N TYR A 97 -5.83 -1.45 -13.36
CA TYR A 97 -6.28 -0.67 -12.21
C TYR A 97 -7.71 -1.06 -11.84
N VAL A 98 -7.91 -1.54 -10.62
CA VAL A 98 -9.17 -2.16 -10.16
C VAL A 98 -9.71 -1.42 -8.94
N VAL A 99 -11.00 -1.09 -8.96
CA VAL A 99 -11.70 -0.62 -7.75
C VAL A 99 -12.06 -1.84 -6.91
N ALA A 100 -11.53 -1.92 -5.70
CA ALA A 100 -11.88 -2.99 -4.78
C ALA A 100 -11.68 -2.58 -3.32
N ASP A 101 -12.54 -3.10 -2.45
CA ASP A 101 -12.39 -2.99 -1.00
C ASP A 101 -11.55 -4.17 -0.49
N LEU A 102 -10.33 -3.88 -0.07
CA LEU A 102 -9.37 -4.86 0.47
C LEU A 102 -9.79 -5.42 1.85
N THR A 103 -10.83 -4.86 2.47
CA THR A 103 -11.39 -5.32 3.76
C THR A 103 -12.66 -6.15 3.60
N ALA A 104 -13.18 -6.26 2.37
CA ALA A 104 -14.37 -7.07 2.09
C ALA A 104 -14.11 -8.56 2.38
N ALA A 105 -15.14 -9.28 2.82
CA ALA A 105 -15.05 -10.71 3.12
C ALA A 105 -14.65 -11.55 1.89
N SER A 106 -15.00 -11.10 0.70
CA SER A 106 -14.57 -11.71 -0.58
C SER A 106 -13.92 -10.63 -1.45
N LEU A 107 -12.76 -10.97 -2.01
CA LEU A 107 -12.04 -10.14 -2.95
C LEU A 107 -11.95 -10.87 -4.29
N GLU A 108 -12.46 -10.26 -5.37
CA GLU A 108 -12.55 -10.88 -6.69
C GLU A 108 -11.22 -10.94 -7.46
N LEU A 109 -10.12 -10.48 -6.86
CA LEU A 109 -8.78 -10.70 -7.41
C LEU A 109 -8.39 -12.18 -7.25
N THR A 110 -8.17 -12.86 -8.37
CA THR A 110 -7.86 -14.30 -8.39
C THR A 110 -6.44 -14.61 -8.83
N GLU A 111 -5.77 -13.65 -9.42
CA GLU A 111 -4.41 -13.81 -9.93
C GLU A 111 -3.38 -13.89 -8.79
N ARG A 112 -2.21 -14.46 -9.11
CA ARG A 112 -1.07 -14.53 -8.19
C ARG A 112 0.00 -13.53 -8.62
N TYR A 113 0.65 -12.94 -7.63
CA TYR A 113 1.68 -11.91 -7.82
C TYR A 113 3.00 -12.35 -7.19
N ASP A 114 4.09 -12.04 -7.87
CA ASP A 114 5.44 -12.28 -7.36
C ASP A 114 5.81 -11.26 -6.27
N VAL A 115 5.21 -10.07 -6.39
CA VAL A 115 5.40 -8.97 -5.45
C VAL A 115 4.04 -8.34 -5.12
N VAL A 116 3.77 -8.14 -3.83
CA VAL A 116 2.68 -7.28 -3.35
C VAL A 116 3.31 -6.12 -2.57
N ILE A 117 2.92 -4.91 -2.92
CA ILE A 117 3.40 -3.67 -2.27
C ILE A 117 2.25 -3.06 -1.46
N ASP A 118 2.48 -2.80 -0.18
CA ASP A 118 1.66 -1.86 0.57
C ASP A 118 2.19 -0.44 0.36
N GLY A 119 1.51 0.33 -0.46
CA GLY A 119 1.84 1.71 -0.77
C GLY A 119 1.34 2.73 0.26
N ASN A 120 1.47 2.48 1.55
CA ASN A 120 0.90 3.26 2.66
C ASN A 120 -0.62 3.06 2.85
N CYS A 121 -1.14 1.88 2.60
CA CYS A 121 -2.53 1.49 2.79
C CYS A 121 -2.78 0.84 4.16
N LEU A 122 -1.92 -0.08 4.59
CA LEU A 122 -2.12 -0.94 5.77
C LEU A 122 -2.39 -0.14 7.05
N HIS A 123 -1.75 1.02 7.25
CA HIS A 123 -2.02 1.85 8.42
C HIS A 123 -3.41 2.54 8.38
N CYS A 124 -4.09 2.53 7.25
CA CYS A 124 -5.48 2.98 7.13
C CYS A 124 -6.49 1.86 7.41
N ILE A 125 -6.05 0.61 7.49
CA ILE A 125 -6.90 -0.55 7.80
C ILE A 125 -6.98 -0.72 9.32
N ILE A 126 -8.20 -0.91 9.86
CA ILE A 126 -8.50 -0.77 11.29
C ILE A 126 -9.07 -2.06 11.89
N GLY A 127 -8.57 -2.43 13.06
CA GLY A 127 -9.12 -3.53 13.86
C GLY A 127 -9.07 -4.87 13.14
N ASN A 128 -10.16 -5.63 13.18
CA ASN A 128 -10.21 -6.98 12.58
C ASN A 128 -10.10 -6.98 11.05
N ASP A 129 -10.38 -5.85 10.39
CA ASP A 129 -10.23 -5.73 8.94
C ASP A 129 -8.77 -5.92 8.51
N ARG A 130 -7.79 -5.67 9.40
CA ARG A 130 -6.37 -5.91 9.15
C ARG A 130 -6.08 -7.40 8.92
N THR A 131 -6.71 -8.28 9.70
CA THR A 131 -6.57 -9.73 9.52
C THR A 131 -7.15 -10.16 8.16
N THR A 132 -8.32 -9.65 7.78
CA THR A 132 -8.93 -9.90 6.47
C THR A 132 -8.01 -9.42 5.33
N PHE A 133 -7.50 -8.20 5.45
CA PHE A 133 -6.55 -7.62 4.50
C PHE A 133 -5.29 -8.49 4.34
N LEU A 134 -4.63 -8.86 5.44
CA LEU A 134 -3.41 -9.68 5.39
C LEU A 134 -3.65 -11.08 4.84
N ASN A 135 -4.81 -11.70 5.14
CA ASN A 135 -5.21 -12.97 4.54
C ASN A 135 -5.39 -12.86 3.02
N HIS A 136 -5.95 -11.74 2.53
CA HIS A 136 -6.02 -11.49 1.09
C HIS A 136 -4.63 -11.36 0.47
N VAL A 137 -3.73 -10.61 1.10
CA VAL A 137 -2.34 -10.47 0.63
C VAL A 137 -1.67 -11.84 0.55
N TYR A 138 -1.76 -12.65 1.60
CA TYR A 138 -1.17 -13.99 1.64
C TYR A 138 -1.72 -14.88 0.51
N ARG A 139 -3.03 -14.85 0.27
CA ARG A 139 -3.68 -15.59 -0.81
C ARG A 139 -3.22 -15.12 -2.20
N LEU A 140 -3.03 -13.82 -2.39
CA LEU A 140 -2.67 -13.23 -3.69
C LEU A 140 -1.19 -13.40 -4.04
N LEU A 141 -0.31 -13.67 -3.07
CA LEU A 141 1.09 -13.95 -3.33
C LEU A 141 1.32 -15.35 -3.93
N SER A 142 2.22 -15.41 -4.89
CA SER A 142 2.82 -16.65 -5.39
C SER A 142 3.62 -17.34 -4.27
N GLU A 143 3.95 -18.61 -4.44
CA GLU A 143 4.91 -19.31 -3.57
C GLU A 143 6.26 -18.57 -3.61
N ASN A 144 6.84 -18.30 -2.44
CA ASN A 144 8.02 -17.44 -2.26
C ASN A 144 7.83 -15.98 -2.72
N GLY A 145 6.59 -15.54 -2.93
CA GLY A 145 6.27 -14.16 -3.28
C GLY A 145 6.61 -13.19 -2.16
N VAL A 146 6.89 -11.96 -2.53
CA VAL A 146 7.36 -10.90 -1.62
C VAL A 146 6.21 -9.98 -1.24
N PHE A 147 6.03 -9.74 0.05
CA PHE A 147 5.22 -8.66 0.58
C PHE A 147 6.12 -7.53 1.10
N PHE A 148 6.08 -6.39 0.43
CA PHE A 148 6.81 -5.20 0.85
C PHE A 148 5.85 -4.18 1.45
N VAL A 149 5.95 -3.99 2.77
CA VAL A 149 5.14 -3.04 3.52
C VAL A 149 5.85 -1.69 3.61
N SER A 150 5.14 -0.62 3.35
CA SER A 150 5.58 0.76 3.54
C SER A 150 4.51 1.50 4.33
N SER A 151 4.74 1.76 5.60
CA SER A 151 3.69 2.22 6.52
C SER A 151 4.16 3.28 7.51
N LEU A 152 3.22 3.93 8.19
CA LEU A 152 3.51 4.74 9.36
C LEU A 152 3.80 3.84 10.57
N CYS A 153 4.73 4.29 11.43
CA CYS A 153 5.15 3.59 12.61
C CYS A 153 5.21 4.55 13.82
N SER A 154 4.90 4.05 15.00
CA SER A 154 4.97 4.83 16.23
C SER A 154 6.41 5.20 16.57
N LYS A 155 6.58 6.32 17.28
CA LYS A 155 7.90 6.83 17.70
C LYS A 155 8.33 6.29 19.06
N ASP A 156 7.37 5.99 19.91
CA ASP A 156 7.57 5.64 21.32
C ASP A 156 7.38 4.13 21.60
N GLY A 157 7.23 3.33 20.55
CA GLY A 157 7.02 1.89 20.68
C GLY A 157 5.57 1.49 21.04
N ASN A 158 4.67 2.46 21.19
CA ASN A 158 3.26 2.20 21.54
C ASN A 158 2.36 2.37 20.32
N SER A 159 1.62 1.32 19.97
CA SER A 159 0.60 1.41 18.92
C SER A 159 -0.56 2.32 19.37
N HIS A 160 -1.03 3.16 18.47
CA HIS A 160 -2.15 4.06 18.74
C HIS A 160 -2.99 4.31 17.50
N HIS A 161 -4.17 4.91 17.72
CA HIS A 161 -5.06 5.30 16.62
C HIS A 161 -5.12 6.81 16.47
N THR A 162 -5.28 7.26 15.23
CA THR A 162 -5.69 8.63 14.93
C THR A 162 -7.15 8.65 14.50
N TYR A 163 -7.79 9.81 14.61
CA TYR A 163 -9.22 9.97 14.35
C TYR A 163 -9.45 11.10 13.35
N LYS A 164 -10.47 10.95 12.52
CA LYS A 164 -10.94 11.97 11.60
C LYS A 164 -12.47 11.91 11.53
N ASP A 165 -13.13 13.04 11.73
CA ASP A 165 -14.61 13.19 11.66
C ASP A 165 -15.39 12.16 12.49
N GLY A 166 -14.86 11.82 13.68
CA GLY A 166 -15.46 10.85 14.60
C GLY A 166 -15.24 9.37 14.25
N TYR A 167 -14.44 9.09 13.21
CA TYR A 167 -14.05 7.74 12.82
C TYR A 167 -12.59 7.46 13.17
N THR A 168 -12.26 6.20 13.45
CA THR A 168 -10.88 5.75 13.51
C THR A 168 -10.31 5.79 12.10
N TYR A 169 -9.24 6.57 11.92
CA TYR A 169 -8.69 6.89 10.61
C TYR A 169 -7.41 6.13 10.29
N ARG A 170 -6.51 6.00 11.27
CA ARG A 170 -5.25 5.26 11.10
C ARG A 170 -4.93 4.44 12.34
N CYS A 171 -4.29 3.31 12.12
CA CYS A 171 -3.60 2.49 13.12
C CYS A 171 -2.10 2.69 12.95
N ILE A 172 -1.47 3.43 13.86
CA ILE A 172 -0.02 3.65 13.88
C ILE A 172 0.59 2.58 14.76
N SER A 173 1.00 1.47 14.15
CA SER A 173 1.56 0.32 14.87
C SER A 173 2.98 0.63 15.39
N SER A 174 3.36 0.03 16.52
CA SER A 174 4.78 -0.11 16.84
C SER A 174 5.45 -1.06 15.86
N LYS A 175 6.77 -1.01 15.78
CA LYS A 175 7.57 -1.94 14.97
C LYS A 175 7.27 -3.39 15.36
N GLU A 176 7.29 -3.67 16.66
CA GLU A 176 7.10 -5.00 17.22
C GLU A 176 5.70 -5.54 16.90
N ASN A 177 4.65 -4.72 17.07
CA ASN A 177 3.29 -5.13 16.77
C ASN A 177 3.07 -5.37 15.27
N LEU A 178 3.65 -4.54 14.40
CA LEU A 178 3.55 -4.75 12.95
C LEU A 178 4.24 -6.04 12.52
N VAL A 179 5.44 -6.32 13.04
CA VAL A 179 6.18 -7.56 12.75
C VAL A 179 5.38 -8.77 13.23
N SER A 180 4.90 -8.78 14.49
CA SER A 180 4.09 -9.87 15.05
C SER A 180 2.83 -10.12 14.22
N GLU A 181 2.14 -9.05 13.79
CA GLU A 181 0.94 -9.15 12.96
C GLU A 181 1.21 -9.81 11.59
N LEU A 182 2.35 -9.50 10.98
CA LEU A 182 2.77 -10.12 9.72
C LEU A 182 3.13 -11.60 9.91
N GLU A 183 3.86 -11.92 10.97
CA GLU A 183 4.23 -13.31 11.31
C GLU A 183 2.99 -14.16 11.63
N GLU A 184 2.03 -13.62 12.40
CA GLU A 184 0.75 -14.26 12.69
C GLU A 184 -0.09 -14.53 11.43
N ALA A 185 0.06 -13.67 10.40
CA ALA A 185 -0.58 -13.86 9.11
C ALA A 185 0.14 -14.87 8.18
N GLY A 186 1.27 -15.46 8.64
CA GLY A 186 2.02 -16.50 7.93
C GLY A 186 3.19 -16.00 7.10
N PHE A 187 3.57 -14.73 7.24
CA PHE A 187 4.76 -14.20 6.53
C PHE A 187 6.02 -14.45 7.33
N GLU A 188 7.12 -14.71 6.64
CA GLU A 188 8.46 -14.70 7.22
C GLU A 188 9.06 -13.30 7.01
N VAL A 189 9.27 -12.54 8.09
CA VAL A 189 9.87 -11.21 8.05
C VAL A 189 11.38 -11.33 7.89
N ARG A 190 11.93 -10.79 6.80
CA ARG A 190 13.35 -10.86 6.43
C ARG A 190 14.13 -9.59 6.74
N ASN A 191 13.52 -8.43 6.57
CA ASN A 191 14.15 -7.15 6.86
C ASN A 191 13.13 -6.13 7.37
N VAL A 192 13.57 -5.26 8.29
CA VAL A 192 12.77 -4.16 8.84
C VAL A 192 13.64 -2.93 8.98
N GLU A 193 13.23 -1.84 8.34
CA GLU A 193 13.89 -0.55 8.47
C GLU A 193 12.94 0.52 8.98
N VAL A 194 13.38 1.31 9.94
CA VAL A 194 12.62 2.43 10.50
C VAL A 194 13.31 3.75 10.16
N TYR A 195 12.53 4.66 9.60
CA TYR A 195 12.98 5.99 9.19
C TYR A 195 12.35 7.04 10.10
N GLU A 196 13.19 7.77 10.81
CA GLU A 196 12.72 8.85 11.69
C GLU A 196 12.11 10.00 10.90
N ARG A 197 10.95 10.49 11.34
CA ARG A 197 10.24 11.64 10.79
C ARG A 197 9.61 12.46 11.91
N ASN A 198 9.13 13.67 11.58
CA ASN A 198 8.63 14.62 12.59
C ASN A 198 7.37 14.12 13.32
N ALA A 199 6.32 13.73 12.63
CA ALA A 199 5.02 13.37 13.24
C ALA A 199 4.95 11.90 13.67
N SER A 200 5.26 10.98 12.79
CA SER A 200 5.34 9.54 13.03
C SER A 200 6.54 9.02 12.27
N ASN A 201 7.20 7.98 12.76
CA ASN A 201 8.21 7.30 11.98
C ASN A 201 7.57 6.65 10.74
N HIS A 202 8.40 6.29 9.79
CA HIS A 202 8.02 5.48 8.66
C HIS A 202 8.76 4.16 8.73
N ILE A 203 8.10 3.05 8.43
CA ILE A 203 8.67 1.71 8.47
C ILE A 203 8.55 1.06 7.10
N THR A 204 9.58 0.33 6.69
CA THR A 204 9.47 -0.64 5.61
C THR A 204 9.74 -2.04 6.16
N VAL A 205 8.96 -3.01 5.72
CA VAL A 205 9.13 -4.42 6.06
C VAL A 205 9.20 -5.21 4.77
N TYR A 206 10.25 -6.01 4.64
CA TYR A 206 10.38 -7.02 3.61
C TYR A 206 10.03 -8.38 4.19
N ALA A 207 8.96 -8.96 3.71
CA ALA A 207 8.49 -10.25 4.16
C ALA A 207 8.25 -11.18 2.96
N VAL A 208 8.34 -12.48 3.17
CA VAL A 208 8.09 -13.49 2.14
C VAL A 208 6.96 -14.41 2.59
N LYS A 209 6.23 -14.94 1.64
CA LYS A 209 5.27 -15.99 1.90
C LYS A 209 6.02 -17.27 2.28
N ALA A 210 5.79 -17.75 3.52
CA ALA A 210 6.39 -18.98 4.04
C ALA A 210 5.67 -20.22 3.50
#